data_6a0e01218ed363a19289e7d6b43e29ab
#
_entry.id   6a0e01218ed363a19289e7d6b43e29ab
#
_cell.length_a   1.000
_cell.length_b   1.000
_cell.length_c   1.000
_cell.angle_alpha   90.00
_cell.angle_beta   90.00
_cell.angle_gamma   90.00
#
_symmetry.space_group_name_H-M   'P 1'
#
loop_
_entity.id
_entity.type
_entity.pdbx_description
1 polymer ?
#
loop_
_entity_poly.entity_id
_entity_poly.type
_entity_poly.pdbx_seq_one_letter_code
_entity_poly.pdbx_strand_id
1 'polypeptide(L)'
;MALTNSQPSVATAPAAGQSSPLVMSIIGAVALAHLINDLIQAVLPSIYPMLKESYGLTFTQVGLITLTFQLTASLLQPWVGYYTDRHPKPFLLPCGMICTLIGILMMSQVGSFPLILLAAALIGIGSSTFHPEASRVARLASGGRYGLAQSTFQVGGNAGSAFGPLLAAGTIIPLS
;
A
#
# COMPACT_ATOMS: atom_id res chain seq x y z
N MET A 1 -19.49 -58.47 41.28
CA MET A 1 -19.00 -58.10 39.91
C MET A 1 -19.40 -56.66 39.69
N ALA A 2 -18.48 -55.74 40.03
CA ALA A 2 -18.74 -54.28 39.95
C ALA A 2 -18.28 -53.78 38.60
N LEU A 3 -19.22 -53.25 37.80
CA LEU A 3 -18.92 -52.59 36.48
C LEU A 3 -18.42 -51.17 36.75
N THR A 4 -17.14 -50.95 36.59
CA THR A 4 -16.53 -49.61 36.59
C THR A 4 -16.94 -48.88 35.33
N ASN A 5 -17.80 -47.88 35.48
CA ASN A 5 -18.24 -46.98 34.43
C ASN A 5 -17.14 -45.91 34.19
N SER A 6 -16.22 -46.19 33.29
CA SER A 6 -15.22 -45.22 32.85
C SER A 6 -15.85 -44.25 31.85
N GLN A 7 -16.27 -43.09 32.33
CA GLN A 7 -16.66 -41.97 31.45
C GLN A 7 -15.43 -41.50 30.68
N PRO A 8 -15.54 -41.31 29.33
CA PRO A 8 -14.46 -40.70 28.57
C PRO A 8 -14.28 -39.24 29.01
N SER A 9 -13.06 -38.88 29.38
CA SER A 9 -12.66 -37.50 29.65
C SER A 9 -12.94 -36.64 28.43
N VAL A 10 -13.92 -35.73 28.54
CA VAL A 10 -14.13 -34.67 27.56
C VAL A 10 -12.92 -33.77 27.61
N ALA A 11 -12.07 -33.87 26.59
CA ALA A 11 -10.96 -32.93 26.41
C ALA A 11 -11.55 -31.52 26.34
N THR A 12 -11.31 -30.74 27.38
CA THR A 12 -11.62 -29.30 27.39
C THR A 12 -10.94 -28.64 26.17
N ALA A 13 -11.76 -28.10 25.25
CA ALA A 13 -11.26 -27.29 24.17
C ALA A 13 -10.33 -26.21 24.74
N PRO A 14 -9.18 -25.92 24.10
CA PRO A 14 -8.29 -24.88 24.57
C PRO A 14 -9.06 -23.58 24.74
N ALA A 15 -8.92 -22.93 25.88
CA ALA A 15 -9.55 -21.64 26.19
C ALA A 15 -9.34 -20.70 25.04
N ALA A 16 -10.42 -20.09 24.54
CA ALA A 16 -10.41 -19.10 23.46
C ALA A 16 -9.31 -18.08 23.76
N GLY A 17 -8.27 -18.08 22.92
CA GLY A 17 -7.08 -17.26 23.12
C GLY A 17 -7.50 -15.82 23.38
N GLN A 18 -6.89 -15.20 24.38
CA GLN A 18 -7.09 -13.78 24.71
C GLN A 18 -6.90 -12.97 23.41
N SER A 19 -7.99 -12.46 22.87
CA SER A 19 -7.93 -11.60 21.71
C SER A 19 -7.15 -10.34 22.11
N SER A 20 -6.05 -10.07 21.41
CA SER A 20 -5.29 -8.84 21.60
C SER A 20 -6.26 -7.65 21.53
N PRO A 21 -6.07 -6.57 22.32
CA PRO A 21 -6.97 -5.44 22.29
C PRO A 21 -6.94 -4.78 20.90
N LEU A 22 -8.08 -4.25 20.47
CA LEU A 22 -8.18 -3.39 19.29
C LEU A 22 -7.38 -2.09 19.52
N VAL A 23 -6.41 -1.80 18.67
CA VAL A 23 -5.58 -0.59 18.78
C VAL A 23 -5.92 0.38 17.66
N MET A 24 -6.96 1.19 17.86
CA MET A 24 -7.46 2.14 16.84
C MET A 24 -6.42 3.19 16.43
N SER A 25 -5.51 3.59 17.31
CA SER A 25 -4.44 4.53 16.97
C SER A 25 -3.49 3.98 15.90
N ILE A 26 -3.15 2.70 15.94
CA ILE A 26 -2.33 2.03 14.92
C ILE A 26 -3.11 1.92 13.61
N ILE A 27 -4.39 1.51 13.67
CA ILE A 27 -5.23 1.39 12.48
C ILE A 27 -5.40 2.77 11.81
N GLY A 28 -5.65 3.82 12.59
CA GLY A 28 -5.73 5.20 12.09
C GLY A 28 -4.41 5.69 11.47
N ALA A 29 -3.28 5.38 12.09
CA ALA A 29 -1.97 5.74 11.57
C ALA A 29 -1.68 5.07 10.21
N VAL A 30 -1.95 3.76 10.07
CA VAL A 30 -1.74 3.08 8.78
C VAL A 30 -2.79 3.47 7.74
N ALA A 31 -4.01 3.83 8.14
CA ALA A 31 -5.02 4.38 7.23
C ALA A 31 -4.61 5.76 6.70
N LEU A 32 -4.04 6.62 7.55
CA LEU A 32 -3.48 7.91 7.13
C LEU A 32 -2.26 7.72 6.22
N ALA A 33 -1.37 6.80 6.54
CA ALA A 33 -0.24 6.46 5.69
C ALA A 33 -0.71 5.93 4.32
N HIS A 34 -1.79 5.13 4.28
CA HIS A 34 -2.41 4.64 3.05
C HIS A 34 -3.00 5.80 2.23
N LEU A 35 -3.70 6.73 2.89
CA LEU A 35 -4.22 7.93 2.24
C LEU A 35 -3.08 8.71 1.55
N ILE A 36 -1.99 8.98 2.26
CA ILE A 36 -0.85 9.73 1.71
C ILE A 36 -0.19 8.97 0.56
N ASN A 37 0.03 7.66 0.72
CA ASN A 37 0.62 6.82 -0.32
C ASN A 37 -0.21 6.81 -1.61
N ASP A 38 -1.52 6.61 -1.49
CA ASP A 38 -2.40 6.52 -2.66
C ASP A 38 -2.71 7.90 -3.28
N LEU A 39 -2.74 8.95 -2.46
CA LEU A 39 -2.80 10.32 -2.96
C LEU A 39 -1.62 10.63 -3.89
N ILE A 40 -0.42 10.29 -3.44
CA ILE A 40 0.81 10.45 -4.22
C ILE A 40 0.76 9.63 -5.51
N GLN A 41 0.32 8.38 -5.45
CA GLN A 41 0.21 7.53 -6.63
C GLN A 41 -0.83 8.05 -7.63
N ALA A 42 -1.94 8.60 -7.14
CA ALA A 42 -3.00 9.16 -7.99
C ALA A 42 -2.59 10.49 -8.66
N VAL A 43 -1.60 11.20 -8.13
CA VAL A 43 -1.00 12.36 -8.80
C VAL A 43 -0.31 11.96 -10.12
N LEU A 44 0.38 10.82 -10.17
CA LEU A 44 1.14 10.39 -11.34
C LEU A 44 0.30 10.38 -12.64
N PRO A 45 -0.83 9.66 -12.73
CA PRO A 45 -1.67 9.70 -13.93
C PRO A 45 -2.29 11.08 -14.18
N SER A 46 -2.51 11.86 -13.14
CA SER A 46 -3.11 13.20 -13.26
C SER A 46 -2.18 14.22 -13.95
N ILE A 47 -0.88 14.00 -13.87
CA ILE A 47 0.13 14.87 -14.53
C ILE A 47 0.55 14.37 -15.91
N TYR A 48 -0.01 13.28 -16.43
CA TYR A 48 0.36 12.75 -17.77
C TYR A 48 0.19 13.78 -18.91
N PRO A 49 -0.87 14.59 -18.97
CA PRO A 49 -0.99 15.62 -20.01
C PRO A 49 0.19 16.59 -19.97
N MET A 50 0.56 17.06 -18.78
CA MET A 50 1.69 17.97 -18.57
C MET A 50 3.03 17.31 -18.98
N LEU A 51 3.28 16.08 -18.55
CA LEU A 51 4.49 15.33 -18.94
C LEU A 51 4.55 15.12 -20.46
N LYS A 52 3.39 14.82 -21.07
CA LYS A 52 3.30 14.63 -22.52
C LYS A 52 3.68 15.89 -23.28
N GLU A 53 3.19 17.04 -22.86
CA GLU A 53 3.49 18.34 -23.49
C GLU A 53 4.92 18.76 -23.23
N SER A 54 5.40 18.73 -21.99
CA SER A 54 6.73 19.20 -21.61
C SER A 54 7.87 18.40 -22.22
N TYR A 55 7.68 17.09 -22.43
CA TYR A 55 8.71 16.18 -22.97
C TYR A 55 8.40 15.68 -24.39
N GLY A 56 7.36 16.18 -25.04
CA GLY A 56 6.97 15.74 -26.38
C GLY A 56 6.64 14.25 -26.48
N LEU A 57 6.06 13.65 -25.40
CA LEU A 57 5.84 12.21 -25.34
C LEU A 57 4.71 11.77 -26.27
N THR A 58 4.88 10.61 -26.89
CA THR A 58 3.82 9.92 -27.61
C THR A 58 2.83 9.27 -26.64
N PHE A 59 1.62 8.96 -27.10
CA PHE A 59 0.64 8.20 -26.30
C PHE A 59 1.18 6.82 -25.91
N THR A 60 1.99 6.19 -26.76
CA THR A 60 2.66 4.92 -26.44
C THR A 60 3.61 5.08 -25.25
N GLN A 61 4.38 6.16 -25.20
CA GLN A 61 5.29 6.43 -24.08
C GLN A 61 4.52 6.70 -22.78
N VAL A 62 3.41 7.44 -22.83
CA VAL A 62 2.52 7.61 -21.66
C VAL A 62 1.96 6.26 -21.19
N GLY A 63 1.53 5.40 -22.13
CA GLY A 63 1.10 4.04 -21.83
C GLY A 63 2.21 3.20 -21.19
N LEU A 64 3.47 3.34 -21.62
CA LEU A 64 4.63 2.67 -21.04
C LEU A 64 4.92 3.15 -19.61
N ILE A 65 4.71 4.43 -19.30
CA ILE A 65 4.83 4.95 -17.92
C ILE A 65 3.81 4.24 -17.01
N THR A 66 2.54 4.21 -17.45
CA THR A 66 1.47 3.50 -16.73
C THR A 66 1.78 2.03 -16.55
N LEU A 67 2.20 1.35 -17.63
CA LEU A 67 2.53 -0.07 -17.61
C LEU A 67 3.68 -0.36 -16.63
N THR A 68 4.75 0.44 -16.66
CA THR A 68 5.91 0.30 -15.77
C THR A 68 5.49 0.45 -14.32
N PHE A 69 4.73 1.49 -13.99
CA PHE A 69 4.19 1.69 -12.65
C PHE A 69 3.32 0.50 -12.21
N GLN A 70 2.34 0.10 -13.02
CA GLN A 70 1.40 -0.97 -12.67
C GLN A 70 2.08 -2.33 -12.55
N LEU A 71 3.04 -2.67 -13.42
CA LEU A 71 3.79 -3.92 -13.31
C LEU A 71 4.58 -3.97 -12.01
N THR A 72 5.33 -2.91 -11.68
CA THR A 72 6.12 -2.87 -10.45
C THR A 72 5.24 -2.79 -9.20
N ALA A 73 4.13 -2.06 -9.23
CA ALA A 73 3.20 -1.96 -8.13
C ALA A 73 2.43 -3.27 -7.87
N SER A 74 1.92 -3.92 -8.92
CA SER A 74 0.97 -5.04 -8.76
C SER A 74 1.64 -6.41 -8.76
N LEU A 75 2.63 -6.66 -9.64
CA LEU A 75 3.26 -7.99 -9.72
C LEU A 75 4.18 -8.28 -8.54
N LEU A 76 4.77 -7.28 -7.92
CA LEU A 76 5.65 -7.47 -6.77
C LEU A 76 4.86 -7.65 -5.46
N GLN A 77 3.63 -7.13 -5.34
CA GLN A 77 2.82 -7.25 -4.12
C GLN A 77 2.65 -8.68 -3.61
N PRO A 78 2.25 -9.67 -4.43
CA PRO A 78 2.10 -11.05 -3.96
C PRO A 78 3.41 -11.64 -3.44
N TRP A 79 4.53 -11.32 -4.08
CA TRP A 79 5.86 -11.80 -3.67
C TRP A 79 6.31 -11.17 -2.35
N VAL A 80 6.12 -9.85 -2.21
CA VAL A 80 6.40 -9.14 -0.96
C VAL A 80 5.52 -9.68 0.16
N GLY A 81 4.20 -9.78 -0.05
CA GLY A 81 3.27 -10.32 0.94
C GLY A 81 3.63 -11.74 1.36
N TYR A 82 3.88 -12.64 0.40
CA TYR A 82 4.29 -14.01 0.69
C TYR A 82 5.59 -14.09 1.51
N TYR A 83 6.57 -13.25 1.19
CA TYR A 83 7.84 -13.22 1.92
C TYR A 83 7.64 -12.68 3.34
N THR A 84 6.93 -11.57 3.51
CA THR A 84 6.77 -10.88 4.78
C THR A 84 5.81 -11.60 5.75
N ASP A 85 4.88 -12.38 5.23
CA ASP A 85 4.04 -13.26 6.05
C ASP A 85 4.88 -14.33 6.79
N ARG A 86 5.98 -14.78 6.16
CA ARG A 86 6.91 -15.76 6.75
C ARG A 86 8.05 -15.14 7.51
N HIS A 87 8.51 -13.98 7.07
CA HIS A 87 9.67 -13.27 7.62
C HIS A 87 9.28 -11.81 7.90
N PRO A 88 8.54 -11.53 8.97
CA PRO A 88 8.11 -10.17 9.30
C PRO A 88 9.29 -9.20 9.36
N LYS A 89 9.22 -8.13 8.57
CA LYS A 89 10.27 -7.11 8.45
C LYS A 89 9.68 -5.73 8.70
N PRO A 90 9.68 -5.22 9.94
CA PRO A 90 9.01 -3.97 10.29
C PRO A 90 9.56 -2.75 9.53
N PHE A 91 10.80 -2.82 9.05
CA PHE A 91 11.40 -1.74 8.26
C PHE A 91 10.94 -1.68 6.80
N LEU A 92 10.24 -2.70 6.32
CA LEU A 92 9.82 -2.77 4.91
C LEU A 92 8.80 -1.69 4.57
N LEU A 93 7.91 -1.38 5.51
CA LEU A 93 6.90 -0.32 5.34
C LEU A 93 7.54 1.07 5.17
N PRO A 94 8.40 1.57 6.08
CA PRO A 94 9.08 2.84 5.86
C PRO A 94 10.02 2.81 4.64
N CYS A 95 10.69 1.71 4.34
CA CYS A 95 11.50 1.57 3.13
C CYS A 95 10.66 1.73 1.86
N GLY A 96 9.47 1.14 1.81
CA GLY A 96 8.54 1.31 0.70
C GLY A 96 8.15 2.78 0.50
N MET A 97 7.78 3.48 1.58
CA MET A 97 7.45 4.90 1.53
C MET A 97 8.64 5.78 1.08
N ILE A 98 9.84 5.48 1.54
CA ILE A 98 11.06 6.17 1.10
C ILE A 98 11.31 5.92 -0.39
N CYS A 99 11.13 4.70 -0.87
CA CYS A 99 11.26 4.37 -2.29
C CYS A 99 10.27 5.16 -3.15
N THR A 100 9.00 5.25 -2.73
CA THR A 100 7.98 6.10 -3.37
C THR A 100 8.40 7.58 -3.37
N LEU A 101 8.90 8.09 -2.24
CA LEU A 101 9.37 9.48 -2.12
C LEU A 101 10.52 9.77 -3.09
N ILE A 102 11.52 8.88 -3.15
CA ILE A 102 12.64 9.01 -4.09
C ILE A 102 12.12 9.03 -5.54
N GLY A 103 11.19 8.13 -5.88
CA GLY A 103 10.57 8.09 -7.19
C GLY A 103 9.88 9.40 -7.57
N ILE A 104 9.16 10.02 -6.63
CA ILE A 104 8.49 11.32 -6.87
C ILE A 104 9.48 12.47 -6.98
N LEU A 105 10.45 12.56 -6.09
CA LEU A 105 11.50 13.57 -6.16
C LEU A 105 12.28 13.45 -7.47
N MET A 106 12.54 12.23 -7.92
CA MET A 106 13.13 11.99 -9.21
C MET A 106 12.20 12.41 -10.36
N MET A 107 10.90 12.11 -10.26
CA MET A 107 9.90 12.52 -11.26
C MET A 107 9.84 14.06 -11.44
N SER A 108 10.05 14.82 -10.37
CA SER A 108 10.05 16.29 -10.42
C SER A 108 11.26 16.90 -11.13
N GLN A 109 12.32 16.12 -11.38
CA GLN A 109 13.58 16.60 -11.95
C GLN A 109 14.04 15.82 -13.19
N VAL A 110 13.16 15.02 -13.76
CA VAL A 110 13.52 14.20 -14.92
C VAL A 110 13.83 15.07 -16.14
N GLY A 111 14.88 14.70 -16.88
CA GLY A 111 15.27 15.34 -18.14
C GLY A 111 15.12 14.42 -19.36
N SER A 112 14.63 13.19 -19.18
CA SER A 112 14.53 12.19 -20.26
C SER A 112 13.50 11.11 -20.00
N PHE A 113 12.95 10.53 -21.06
CA PHE A 113 11.96 9.46 -20.96
C PHE A 113 12.42 8.22 -20.15
N PRO A 114 13.65 7.70 -20.28
CA PRO A 114 14.12 6.60 -19.44
C PRO A 114 14.12 6.93 -17.95
N LEU A 115 14.41 8.17 -17.56
CA LEU A 115 14.36 8.60 -16.17
C LEU A 115 12.91 8.69 -15.65
N ILE A 116 11.96 9.08 -16.51
CA ILE A 116 10.52 9.02 -16.17
C ILE A 116 10.09 7.59 -15.88
N LEU A 117 10.52 6.62 -16.71
CA LEU A 117 10.22 5.20 -16.48
C LEU A 117 10.83 4.69 -15.18
N LEU A 118 12.10 5.06 -14.90
CA LEU A 118 12.76 4.68 -13.66
C LEU A 118 12.04 5.27 -12.43
N ALA A 119 11.64 6.53 -12.49
CA ALA A 119 10.86 7.17 -11.42
C ALA A 119 9.51 6.47 -11.20
N ALA A 120 8.79 6.14 -12.27
CA ALA A 120 7.54 5.39 -12.21
C ALA A 120 7.73 3.98 -11.62
N ALA A 121 8.82 3.29 -11.99
CA ALA A 121 9.18 2.00 -11.42
C ALA A 121 9.46 2.08 -9.91
N LEU A 122 10.19 3.09 -9.46
CA LEU A 122 10.48 3.31 -8.03
C LEU A 122 9.20 3.58 -7.23
N ILE A 123 8.27 4.40 -7.76
CA ILE A 123 6.97 4.64 -7.14
C ILE A 123 6.20 3.31 -7.03
N GLY A 124 6.18 2.50 -8.07
CA GLY A 124 5.51 1.21 -8.07
C GLY A 124 6.14 0.20 -7.11
N ILE A 125 7.47 0.11 -7.04
CA ILE A 125 8.19 -0.75 -6.07
C ILE A 125 7.84 -0.35 -4.63
N GLY A 126 7.85 0.95 -4.34
CA GLY A 126 7.46 1.47 -3.04
C GLY A 126 6.02 1.09 -2.66
N SER A 127 5.10 1.24 -3.61
CA SER A 127 3.69 0.84 -3.48
C SER A 127 3.55 -0.66 -3.21
N SER A 128 4.24 -1.51 -3.99
CA SER A 128 4.18 -2.97 -3.84
C SER A 128 4.64 -3.47 -2.47
N THR A 129 5.51 -2.72 -1.82
CA THR A 129 6.05 -3.01 -0.49
C THR A 129 5.13 -2.47 0.60
N PHE A 130 4.59 -1.27 0.41
CA PHE A 130 3.74 -0.60 1.38
C PHE A 130 2.42 -1.33 1.63
N HIS A 131 1.66 -1.65 0.58
CA HIS A 131 0.29 -2.16 0.73
C HIS A 131 0.18 -3.46 1.53
N PRO A 132 0.96 -4.54 1.26
CA PRO A 132 0.86 -5.77 2.03
C PRO A 132 1.29 -5.57 3.48
N GLU A 133 2.34 -4.79 3.74
CA GLU A 133 2.83 -4.56 5.10
C GLU A 133 1.88 -3.69 5.92
N ALA A 134 1.34 -2.61 5.37
CA ALA A 134 0.39 -1.75 6.06
C ALA A 134 -0.93 -2.48 6.36
N SER A 135 -1.43 -3.28 5.41
CA SER A 135 -2.59 -4.16 5.61
C SER A 135 -2.33 -5.20 6.71
N ARG A 136 -1.12 -5.79 6.75
CA ARG A 136 -0.71 -6.72 7.80
C ARG A 136 -0.68 -6.04 9.18
N VAL A 137 -0.15 -4.83 9.28
CA VAL A 137 -0.14 -4.05 10.53
C VAL A 137 -1.56 -3.75 11.00
N ALA A 138 -2.45 -3.31 10.10
CA ALA A 138 -3.87 -3.09 10.41
C ALA A 138 -4.54 -4.37 10.95
N ARG A 139 -4.26 -5.52 10.32
CA ARG A 139 -4.76 -6.83 10.75
C ARG A 139 -4.26 -7.21 12.16
N LEU A 140 -2.98 -7.01 12.45
CA LEU A 140 -2.40 -7.30 13.77
C LEU A 140 -2.99 -6.40 14.87
N ALA A 141 -3.28 -5.13 14.55
CA ALA A 141 -3.88 -4.17 15.46
C ALA A 141 -5.39 -4.35 15.65
N SER A 142 -6.03 -5.27 14.90
CA SER A 142 -7.49 -5.42 14.83
C SER A 142 -8.16 -5.97 16.08
N GLY A 143 -7.43 -6.66 16.97
CA GLY A 143 -8.02 -7.35 18.11
C GLY A 143 -9.09 -8.37 17.72
N GLY A 144 -8.95 -9.03 16.56
CA GLY A 144 -9.94 -9.95 16.00
C GLY A 144 -11.04 -9.30 15.17
N ARG A 145 -11.14 -7.95 15.15
CA ARG A 145 -12.11 -7.19 14.35
C ARG A 145 -11.55 -6.88 12.96
N TYR A 146 -11.18 -7.92 12.22
CA TYR A 146 -10.47 -7.82 10.92
C TYR A 146 -11.22 -6.95 9.91
N GLY A 147 -12.53 -7.11 9.80
CA GLY A 147 -13.35 -6.31 8.88
C GLY A 147 -13.28 -4.82 9.17
N LEU A 148 -13.39 -4.41 10.45
CA LEU A 148 -13.29 -3.01 10.86
C LEU A 148 -11.89 -2.45 10.54
N ALA A 149 -10.83 -3.18 10.86
CA ALA A 149 -9.47 -2.73 10.61
C ALA A 149 -9.19 -2.56 9.12
N GLN A 150 -9.58 -3.54 8.29
CA GLN A 150 -9.37 -3.49 6.85
C GLN A 150 -10.26 -2.44 6.16
N SER A 151 -11.51 -2.28 6.57
CA SER A 151 -12.36 -1.23 6.00
C SER A 151 -11.84 0.18 6.33
N THR A 152 -11.39 0.42 7.56
CA THR A 152 -10.77 1.70 7.95
C THR A 152 -9.51 1.96 7.14
N PHE A 153 -8.64 0.96 7.00
CA PHE A 153 -7.44 1.04 6.18
C PHE A 153 -7.77 1.38 4.72
N GLN A 154 -8.78 0.71 4.14
CA GLN A 154 -9.19 0.88 2.75
C GLN A 154 -9.85 2.24 2.49
N VAL A 155 -10.60 2.77 3.46
CA VAL A 155 -11.16 4.14 3.38
C VAL A 155 -10.03 5.17 3.23
N GLY A 156 -8.91 4.99 3.95
CA GLY A 156 -7.72 5.84 3.78
C GLY A 156 -7.22 5.84 2.34
N GLY A 157 -6.94 4.68 1.76
CA GLY A 157 -6.46 4.56 0.38
C GLY A 157 -7.44 5.15 -0.65
N ASN A 158 -8.72 4.81 -0.54
CA ASN A 158 -9.75 5.34 -1.45
C ASN A 158 -9.85 6.88 -1.38
N ALA A 159 -9.76 7.45 -0.17
CA ALA A 159 -9.74 8.90 0.01
C ALA A 159 -8.48 9.51 -0.65
N GLY A 160 -7.30 8.90 -0.46
CA GLY A 160 -6.07 9.32 -1.11
C GLY A 160 -6.20 9.34 -2.63
N SER A 161 -6.67 8.23 -3.21
CA SER A 161 -6.89 8.10 -4.65
C SER A 161 -7.88 9.15 -5.20
N ALA A 162 -8.92 9.51 -4.42
CA ALA A 162 -9.88 10.53 -4.79
C ALA A 162 -9.30 11.96 -4.72
N PHE A 163 -8.45 12.24 -3.73
CA PHE A 163 -7.85 13.57 -3.54
C PHE A 163 -6.64 13.83 -4.44
N GLY A 164 -5.95 12.81 -4.93
CA GLY A 164 -4.77 12.96 -5.78
C GLY A 164 -4.99 13.84 -7.02
N PRO A 165 -6.01 13.57 -7.86
CA PRO A 165 -6.34 14.42 -9.01
C PRO A 165 -6.70 15.85 -8.62
N LEU A 166 -7.39 16.06 -7.49
CA LEU A 166 -7.74 17.39 -6.98
C LEU A 166 -6.48 18.16 -6.56
N LEU A 167 -5.53 17.49 -5.91
CA LEU A 167 -4.24 18.09 -5.57
C LEU A 167 -3.48 18.48 -6.82
N ALA A 168 -3.40 17.60 -7.82
CA ALA A 168 -2.73 17.89 -9.08
C ALA A 168 -3.38 19.10 -9.80
N ALA A 169 -4.70 19.13 -9.89
CA ALA A 169 -5.43 20.22 -10.54
C ALA A 169 -5.31 21.56 -9.80
N GLY A 170 -5.26 21.54 -8.47
CA GLY A 170 -5.25 22.76 -7.65
C GLY A 170 -3.86 23.34 -7.39
N THR A 171 -2.80 22.53 -7.50
CA THR A 171 -1.44 22.97 -7.09
C THR A 171 -0.38 22.74 -8.15
N ILE A 172 -0.35 21.58 -8.80
CA ILE A 172 0.76 21.20 -9.69
C ILE A 172 0.55 21.79 -11.08
N ILE A 173 -0.64 21.58 -11.66
CA ILE A 173 -0.95 22.04 -13.03
C ILE A 173 -0.94 23.57 -13.17
N PRO A 174 -1.47 24.37 -12.21
CA PRO A 174 -1.42 25.84 -12.31
C PRO A 174 -0.02 26.45 -12.16
N LEU A 175 0.95 25.69 -11.65
CA LEU A 175 2.32 26.15 -11.39
C LEU A 175 3.33 25.67 -12.46
N SER A 176 2.85 24.92 -13.46
CA SER A 176 3.68 24.30 -14.52
C SER A 176 3.75 25.14 -15.86
#